data_517b2078c2c5eb75a5f35d6ceb17927f
#
_entry.id   517b2078c2c5eb75a5f35d6ceb17927f
#
_cell.length_a   1.000
_cell.length_b   1.000
_cell.length_c   1.000
_cell.angle_alpha   90.00
_cell.angle_beta   90.00
_cell.angle_gamma   90.00
#
_symmetry.space_group_name_H-M   'P 1'
#
loop_
_entity.id
_entity.type
_entity.pdbx_description
1 polymer ?
#
loop_
_entity_poly.entity_id
_entity_poly.type
_entity_poly.pdbx_seq_one_letter_code
_entity_poly.pdbx_strand_id
1 'polypeptide(L)'
;MVSRENRRPEPNEEEIAFSRRMAIPVAVQPRMCSHSGMEEPKEAQLAPRGAPVGRRIVLGMIGLGALGIVFGRTASQAVNSTVATAAPGLSGVLPGTGGFRIYTVTNGYPEYDADKYRLTVTGLVSTPLSLSIADLTELPQTGMTKDFQCVTGWRVDDVPWSGVLLSDVLNAAGADLTAEALRFTSFDGAYTESLTMEQGLRPDILVATTMFGQPLAEEHGAPVRLYVAPMYGYKSLKWLSGIEVGEKVVPGYWEERGYAVDAWVGESNGMTDEPIT
;
A
#
# COMPACT_ATOMS: atom_id res chain seq x y z
N MET A 1 29.49 51.23 -10.03
CA MET A 1 28.57 50.07 -10.17
C MET A 1 28.00 49.78 -8.79
N VAL A 2 26.76 50.17 -8.54
CA VAL A 2 26.14 50.09 -7.22
C VAL A 2 25.16 48.90 -7.23
N SER A 3 25.38 47.95 -6.34
CA SER A 3 24.50 46.80 -6.12
C SER A 3 23.12 47.25 -5.65
N ARG A 4 22.07 46.87 -6.38
CA ARG A 4 20.69 47.04 -5.94
C ARG A 4 20.33 45.91 -4.99
N GLU A 5 20.18 46.26 -3.74
CA GLU A 5 19.61 45.44 -2.66
C GLU A 5 18.12 45.19 -2.90
N ASN A 6 17.72 43.92 -3.06
CA ASN A 6 16.36 43.50 -3.31
C ASN A 6 15.63 43.41 -1.96
N ARG A 7 15.00 44.51 -1.46
CA ARG A 7 14.17 44.51 -0.26
C ARG A 7 12.81 43.99 -0.64
N ARG A 8 12.34 42.96 0.08
CA ARG A 8 10.94 42.51 0.04
C ARG A 8 10.04 43.61 0.58
N PRO A 9 8.85 43.84 -0.02
CA PRO A 9 7.89 44.80 0.52
C PRO A 9 7.35 44.31 1.88
N GLU A 10 7.17 45.24 2.81
CA GLU A 10 6.53 44.97 4.10
C GLU A 10 5.02 44.70 3.89
N PRO A 11 4.42 43.80 4.65
CA PRO A 11 2.98 43.48 4.54
C PRO A 11 2.14 44.69 4.95
N ASN A 12 1.03 44.92 4.23
CA ASN A 12 0.16 46.05 4.50
C ASN A 12 -0.75 45.81 5.74
N GLU A 13 -1.31 46.89 6.26
CA GLU A 13 -2.12 46.83 7.51
C GLU A 13 -3.37 45.95 7.41
N GLU A 14 -3.89 45.68 6.20
CA GLU A 14 -5.04 44.79 5.98
C GLU A 14 -4.66 43.31 6.15
N GLU A 15 -3.48 42.88 5.74
CA GLU A 15 -2.98 41.51 5.95
C GLU A 15 -2.75 41.23 7.46
N ILE A 16 -2.29 42.25 8.21
CA ILE A 16 -2.12 42.14 9.67
C ILE A 16 -3.46 42.03 10.38
N ALA A 17 -4.49 42.76 9.90
CA ALA A 17 -5.84 42.73 10.47
C ALA A 17 -6.55 41.41 10.23
N PHE A 18 -6.34 40.76 9.08
CA PHE A 18 -6.91 39.44 8.75
C PHE A 18 -6.35 38.34 9.65
N SER A 19 -5.03 38.35 9.91
CA SER A 19 -4.39 37.37 10.79
C SER A 19 -4.83 37.42 12.25
N ARG A 20 -5.27 38.59 12.74
CA ARG A 20 -5.76 38.75 14.10
C ARG A 20 -7.21 38.32 14.34
N ARG A 21 -8.01 38.14 13.29
CA ARG A 21 -9.42 37.71 13.41
C ARG A 21 -9.61 36.19 13.52
N MET A 22 -8.58 35.36 13.31
CA MET A 22 -8.66 33.90 13.42
C MET A 22 -8.14 33.33 14.75
N ALA A 23 -7.81 34.13 15.74
CA ALA A 23 -7.44 33.64 17.07
C ALA A 23 -8.69 33.47 17.93
N ILE A 24 -9.22 32.27 18.03
CA ILE A 24 -10.30 31.89 18.95
C ILE A 24 -9.68 31.69 20.34
N PRO A 25 -10.10 32.41 21.39
CA PRO A 25 -9.60 32.18 22.75
C PRO A 25 -10.26 30.90 23.31
N VAL A 26 -9.46 29.92 23.66
CA VAL A 26 -9.89 28.74 24.44
C VAL A 26 -10.05 29.20 25.90
N ALA A 27 -11.29 29.37 26.34
CA ALA A 27 -11.61 29.60 27.73
C ALA A 27 -11.53 28.29 28.52
N VAL A 28 -10.52 28.19 29.38
CA VAL A 28 -10.42 27.14 30.39
C VAL A 28 -11.33 27.48 31.56
N GLN A 29 -12.42 26.75 31.75
CA GLN A 29 -13.23 26.80 32.99
C GLN A 29 -12.79 25.69 33.94
N PRO A 30 -12.51 25.97 35.20
CA PRO A 30 -12.26 24.97 36.22
C PRO A 30 -13.58 24.32 36.65
N ARG A 31 -13.74 23.02 36.46
CA ARG A 31 -14.85 22.25 37.06
C ARG A 31 -14.48 21.82 38.46
N MET A 32 -15.28 22.30 39.41
CA MET A 32 -15.26 21.86 40.79
C MET A 32 -15.65 20.38 40.90
N CYS A 33 -14.87 19.64 41.70
CA CYS A 33 -15.19 18.30 42.13
C CYS A 33 -16.38 18.27 43.07
N SER A 34 -17.45 17.56 42.74
CA SER A 34 -18.41 17.09 43.73
C SER A 34 -18.28 15.56 43.83
N HIS A 35 -17.95 15.10 45.04
CA HIS A 35 -17.93 13.70 45.41
C HIS A 35 -19.34 13.18 45.53
N SER A 36 -19.67 12.09 44.82
CA SER A 36 -20.59 11.07 45.34
C SER A 36 -20.63 9.88 44.36
N GLY A 37 -20.48 8.66 44.85
CA GLY A 37 -20.79 7.41 44.18
C GLY A 37 -19.56 6.63 43.73
N MET A 38 -19.01 5.83 44.65
CA MET A 38 -18.14 4.68 44.31
C MET A 38 -19.02 3.60 43.68
N GLU A 39 -18.99 3.47 42.34
CA GLU A 39 -19.36 2.22 41.69
C GLU A 39 -18.07 1.41 41.48
N GLU A 40 -18.11 0.17 41.95
CA GLU A 40 -17.05 -0.81 41.77
C GLU A 40 -16.78 -1.02 40.26
N PRO A 41 -15.49 -1.15 39.86
CA PRO A 41 -15.19 -1.45 38.46
C PRO A 41 -15.68 -2.87 38.14
N LYS A 42 -16.62 -2.96 37.19
CA LYS A 42 -16.98 -4.23 36.55
C LYS A 42 -15.71 -4.88 36.03
N GLU A 43 -15.42 -6.07 36.50
CA GLU A 43 -14.38 -6.95 35.97
C GLU A 43 -14.48 -7.01 34.45
N ALA A 44 -13.42 -6.57 33.78
CA ALA A 44 -13.24 -6.76 32.36
C ALA A 44 -13.26 -8.29 32.09
N GLN A 45 -14.32 -8.79 31.48
CA GLN A 45 -14.38 -10.15 30.98
C GLN A 45 -13.21 -10.32 29.99
N LEU A 46 -12.16 -11.06 30.44
CA LEU A 46 -11.11 -11.53 29.54
C LEU A 46 -11.77 -12.30 28.39
N ALA A 47 -11.42 -11.91 27.16
CA ALA A 47 -11.77 -12.67 25.96
C ALA A 47 -11.40 -14.15 26.16
N PRO A 48 -12.21 -15.09 25.67
CA PRO A 48 -11.98 -16.53 25.88
C PRO A 48 -10.61 -16.90 25.34
N ARG A 49 -9.74 -17.41 26.20
CA ARG A 49 -8.49 -18.04 25.82
C ARG A 49 -8.79 -19.10 24.79
N GLY A 50 -8.12 -19.04 23.62
CA GLY A 50 -8.29 -20.01 22.55
C GLY A 50 -8.24 -21.44 23.09
N ALA A 51 -9.11 -22.29 22.56
CA ALA A 51 -9.24 -23.68 22.96
C ALA A 51 -7.85 -24.37 22.86
N PRO A 52 -7.44 -25.21 23.85
CA PRO A 52 -6.16 -25.89 23.79
C PRO A 52 -6.10 -26.79 22.57
N VAL A 53 -5.17 -26.53 21.68
CA VAL A 53 -4.93 -27.35 20.48
C VAL A 53 -4.45 -28.72 20.97
N GLY A 54 -5.25 -29.76 20.73
CA GLY A 54 -4.95 -31.09 21.22
C GLY A 54 -3.62 -31.62 20.66
N ARG A 55 -2.85 -32.35 21.51
CA ARG A 55 -1.57 -32.99 21.13
C ARG A 55 -1.62 -33.75 19.79
N ARG A 56 -2.77 -34.30 19.42
CA ARG A 56 -3.00 -35.02 18.16
C ARG A 56 -2.89 -34.11 16.93
N ILE A 57 -3.30 -32.84 17.02
CA ILE A 57 -3.21 -31.87 15.93
C ILE A 57 -1.75 -31.45 15.76
N VAL A 58 -1.02 -31.21 16.84
CA VAL A 58 0.42 -30.86 16.79
C VAL A 58 1.25 -32.01 16.21
N LEU A 59 0.99 -33.25 16.59
CA LEU A 59 1.67 -34.42 16.04
C LEU A 59 1.30 -34.67 14.56
N GLY A 60 0.06 -34.38 14.17
CA GLY A 60 -0.37 -34.42 12.77
C GLY A 60 0.36 -33.39 11.90
N MET A 61 0.56 -32.17 12.38
CA MET A 61 1.31 -31.13 11.67
C MET A 61 2.82 -31.45 11.55
N ILE A 62 3.42 -32.06 12.55
CA ILE A 62 4.82 -32.52 12.51
C ILE A 62 4.96 -33.65 11.47
N GLY A 63 4.01 -34.58 11.43
CA GLY A 63 4.02 -35.68 10.45
C GLY A 63 3.87 -35.19 9.00
N LEU A 64 3.02 -34.19 8.77
CA LEU A 64 2.86 -33.57 7.43
C LEU A 64 4.10 -32.76 7.02
N GLY A 65 4.74 -32.08 7.97
CA GLY A 65 6.00 -31.36 7.72
C GLY A 65 7.14 -32.29 7.29
N ALA A 66 7.27 -33.46 7.94
CA ALA A 66 8.28 -34.46 7.59
C ALA A 66 8.05 -35.09 6.20
N LEU A 67 6.80 -35.29 5.78
CA LEU A 67 6.47 -35.75 4.43
C LEU A 67 6.78 -34.68 3.35
N GLY A 68 6.59 -33.40 3.65
CA GLY A 68 6.90 -32.30 2.73
C GLY A 68 8.39 -32.21 2.38
N ILE A 69 9.27 -32.56 3.32
CA ILE A 69 10.73 -32.58 3.09
C ILE A 69 11.15 -33.70 2.13
N VAL A 70 10.42 -34.81 2.09
CA VAL A 70 10.78 -36.00 1.31
C VAL A 70 10.26 -35.93 -0.14
N PHE A 71 9.12 -35.29 -0.39
CA PHE A 71 8.45 -35.32 -1.70
C PHE A 71 8.58 -34.05 -2.55
N GLY A 72 9.31 -33.04 -2.10
CA GLY A 72 9.70 -31.88 -2.92
C GLY A 72 8.55 -31.00 -3.43
N ARG A 73 8.90 -30.09 -4.33
CA ARG A 73 8.05 -29.02 -4.89
C ARG A 73 6.70 -29.48 -5.48
N THR A 74 6.64 -30.69 -6.04
CA THR A 74 5.44 -31.21 -6.72
C THR A 74 4.30 -31.54 -5.76
N ALA A 75 4.61 -32.01 -4.55
CA ALA A 75 3.60 -32.29 -3.53
C ALA A 75 3.05 -31.00 -2.89
N SER A 76 3.88 -29.98 -2.74
CA SER A 76 3.45 -28.68 -2.17
C SER A 76 2.47 -27.95 -3.10
N GLN A 77 2.66 -28.03 -4.42
CA GLN A 77 1.74 -27.42 -5.39
C GLN A 77 0.37 -28.09 -5.39
N ALA A 78 0.32 -29.42 -5.29
CA ALA A 78 -0.95 -30.16 -5.22
C ALA A 78 -1.71 -29.88 -3.91
N VAL A 79 -1.01 -29.76 -2.78
CA VAL A 79 -1.62 -29.43 -1.49
C VAL A 79 -2.13 -27.98 -1.49
N ASN A 80 -1.38 -27.05 -2.08
CA ASN A 80 -1.78 -25.65 -2.18
C ASN A 80 -3.06 -25.45 -3.01
N SER A 81 -3.17 -26.11 -4.15
CA SER A 81 -4.36 -26.04 -5.00
C SER A 81 -5.60 -26.63 -4.29
N THR A 82 -5.43 -27.70 -3.52
CA THR A 82 -6.53 -28.33 -2.78
C THR A 82 -6.97 -27.50 -1.56
N VAL A 83 -6.03 -26.88 -0.84
CA VAL A 83 -6.31 -26.01 0.32
C VAL A 83 -6.93 -24.70 -0.12
N ALA A 84 -6.45 -24.09 -1.21
CA ALA A 84 -7.02 -22.87 -1.76
C ALA A 84 -8.48 -23.05 -2.22
N THR A 85 -8.83 -24.26 -2.73
CA THR A 85 -10.19 -24.59 -3.17
C THR A 85 -11.12 -24.95 -2.00
N ALA A 86 -10.60 -25.65 -0.98
CA ALA A 86 -11.40 -26.19 0.12
C ALA A 86 -11.52 -25.25 1.34
N ALA A 87 -10.56 -24.38 1.55
CA ALA A 87 -10.52 -23.45 2.69
C ALA A 87 -9.69 -22.18 2.37
N PRO A 88 -10.23 -21.25 1.57
CA PRO A 88 -9.49 -20.06 1.09
C PRO A 88 -8.96 -19.17 2.22
N GLY A 89 -9.54 -19.21 3.42
CA GLY A 89 -9.06 -18.44 4.58
C GLY A 89 -7.83 -19.03 5.29
N LEU A 90 -7.37 -20.25 4.93
CA LEU A 90 -6.20 -20.90 5.55
C LEU A 90 -4.91 -20.81 4.73
N SER A 91 -5.00 -20.39 3.49
CA SER A 91 -3.84 -20.31 2.57
C SER A 91 -2.73 -19.37 3.05
N GLY A 92 -3.07 -18.32 3.82
CA GLY A 92 -2.11 -17.35 4.38
C GLY A 92 -1.45 -17.78 5.70
N VAL A 93 -1.86 -18.90 6.31
CA VAL A 93 -1.44 -19.29 7.67
C VAL A 93 -0.32 -20.35 7.65
N LEU A 94 -0.15 -21.07 6.54
CA LEU A 94 0.84 -22.15 6.44
C LEU A 94 2.19 -21.61 5.94
N PRO A 95 3.26 -21.64 6.74
CA PRO A 95 4.60 -21.26 6.28
C PRO A 95 5.06 -22.14 5.12
N GLY A 96 5.49 -21.52 4.01
CA GLY A 96 6.04 -22.23 2.85
C GLY A 96 5.01 -22.66 1.79
N THR A 97 3.74 -22.25 1.89
CA THR A 97 2.69 -22.60 0.91
C THR A 97 2.60 -21.63 -0.28
N GLY A 98 3.56 -20.69 -0.45
CA GLY A 98 3.52 -19.69 -1.53
C GLY A 98 2.35 -18.69 -1.45
N GLY A 99 1.64 -18.64 -0.31
CA GLY A 99 0.55 -17.70 -0.10
C GLY A 99 1.03 -16.30 0.28
N PHE A 100 0.21 -15.30 -0.03
CA PHE A 100 0.46 -13.92 0.39
C PHE A 100 0.44 -13.79 1.91
N ARG A 101 1.40 -13.06 2.46
CA ARG A 101 1.38 -12.57 3.83
C ARG A 101 0.93 -11.11 3.80
N ILE A 102 -0.16 -10.83 4.49
CA ILE A 102 -0.77 -9.50 4.44
C ILE A 102 -0.19 -8.61 5.54
N TYR A 103 0.30 -7.44 5.14
CA TYR A 103 0.78 -6.40 6.04
C TYR A 103 -0.01 -5.11 5.80
N THR A 104 -0.31 -4.40 6.88
CA THR A 104 -0.86 -3.04 6.85
C THR A 104 -0.02 -2.16 7.76
N VAL A 105 0.07 -0.88 7.44
CA VAL A 105 0.73 0.13 8.30
C VAL A 105 -0.26 0.75 9.28
N THR A 106 -1.54 0.43 9.13
CA THR A 106 -2.66 0.80 9.98
C THR A 106 -3.30 -0.45 10.59
N ASN A 107 -4.12 -0.30 11.61
CA ASN A 107 -4.86 -1.42 12.20
C ASN A 107 -6.10 -1.73 11.35
N GLY A 108 -5.97 -2.67 10.41
CA GLY A 108 -7.08 -3.13 9.56
C GLY A 108 -6.98 -2.69 8.10
N TYR A 109 -8.09 -2.82 7.39
CA TYR A 109 -8.23 -2.43 5.99
C TYR A 109 -9.15 -1.20 5.92
N PRO A 110 -8.79 -0.17 5.11
CA PRO A 110 -9.65 1.00 4.97
C PRO A 110 -10.90 0.62 4.16
N GLU A 111 -12.06 1.00 4.68
CA GLU A 111 -13.32 0.86 3.96
C GLU A 111 -13.37 1.86 2.80
N TYR A 112 -13.97 1.46 1.69
CA TYR A 112 -14.20 2.33 0.54
C TYR A 112 -15.63 2.21 0.03
N ASP A 113 -16.13 3.29 -0.55
CA ASP A 113 -17.39 3.36 -1.26
C ASP A 113 -17.09 3.34 -2.77
N ALA A 114 -17.49 2.29 -3.47
CA ALA A 114 -17.17 2.10 -4.89
C ALA A 114 -17.70 3.25 -5.76
N ASP A 115 -18.86 3.83 -5.41
CA ASP A 115 -19.46 4.93 -6.17
C ASP A 115 -18.71 6.24 -5.98
N LYS A 116 -18.04 6.40 -4.83
CA LYS A 116 -17.26 7.60 -4.48
C LYS A 116 -15.77 7.46 -4.76
N TYR A 117 -15.29 6.24 -4.94
CA TYR A 117 -13.88 6.02 -5.22
C TYR A 117 -13.44 6.77 -6.48
N ARG A 118 -12.31 7.47 -6.38
CA ARG A 118 -11.65 8.13 -7.52
C ARG A 118 -10.14 7.93 -7.44
N LEU A 119 -9.55 7.55 -8.56
CA LEU A 119 -8.12 7.65 -8.79
C LEU A 119 -7.84 9.01 -9.42
N THR A 120 -7.12 9.86 -8.72
CA THR A 120 -6.73 11.18 -9.25
C THR A 120 -5.34 11.13 -9.87
N VAL A 121 -5.16 11.82 -11.00
CA VAL A 121 -3.85 12.04 -11.62
C VAL A 121 -3.63 13.54 -11.73
N THR A 122 -2.59 14.04 -11.08
CA THR A 122 -2.35 15.49 -10.90
C THR A 122 -0.86 15.85 -11.05
N GLY A 123 -0.50 17.09 -10.77
CA GLY A 123 0.88 17.59 -10.87
C GLY A 123 1.20 18.08 -12.28
N LEU A 124 2.36 17.71 -12.81
CA LEU A 124 2.84 18.13 -14.14
C LEU A 124 2.13 17.33 -15.25
N VAL A 125 0.83 17.57 -15.40
CA VAL A 125 -0.05 16.97 -16.42
C VAL A 125 -0.83 18.05 -17.15
N SER A 126 -1.11 17.86 -18.45
CA SER A 126 -1.90 18.80 -19.23
C SER A 126 -3.42 18.69 -18.94
N THR A 127 -3.88 17.51 -18.51
CA THR A 127 -5.29 17.20 -18.24
C THR A 127 -5.37 16.39 -16.94
N PRO A 128 -5.56 17.03 -15.78
CA PRO A 128 -5.78 16.31 -14.53
C PRO A 128 -6.98 15.37 -14.63
N LEU A 129 -6.83 14.14 -14.14
CA LEU A 129 -7.86 13.11 -14.20
C LEU A 129 -8.46 12.83 -12.82
N SER A 130 -9.72 12.40 -12.83
CA SER A 130 -10.43 11.86 -11.67
C SER A 130 -11.25 10.66 -12.15
N LEU A 131 -10.64 9.48 -12.10
CA LEU A 131 -11.15 8.25 -12.70
C LEU A 131 -11.94 7.43 -11.66
N SER A 132 -13.18 7.09 -11.99
CA SER A 132 -13.92 6.04 -11.28
C SER A 132 -13.39 4.65 -11.65
N ILE A 133 -13.87 3.61 -10.98
CA ILE A 133 -13.56 2.23 -11.34
C ILE A 133 -14.04 1.94 -12.78
N ALA A 134 -15.20 2.45 -13.17
CA ALA A 134 -15.73 2.30 -14.53
C ALA A 134 -14.82 2.98 -15.58
N ASP A 135 -14.37 4.21 -15.32
CA ASP A 135 -13.46 4.92 -16.23
C ASP A 135 -12.14 4.18 -16.42
N LEU A 136 -11.62 3.53 -15.35
CA LEU A 136 -10.44 2.70 -15.44
C LEU A 136 -10.64 1.47 -16.34
N THR A 137 -11.86 0.92 -16.42
CA THR A 137 -12.15 -0.23 -17.30
C THR A 137 -12.25 0.14 -18.76
N GLU A 138 -12.49 1.41 -19.08
CA GLU A 138 -12.53 1.94 -20.46
C GLU A 138 -11.12 2.20 -21.04
N LEU A 139 -10.10 2.32 -20.18
CA LEU A 139 -8.72 2.44 -20.61
C LEU A 139 -8.18 1.09 -21.14
N PRO A 140 -7.09 1.09 -21.95
CA PRO A 140 -6.49 -0.15 -22.44
C PRO A 140 -6.14 -1.11 -21.30
N GLN A 141 -6.71 -2.31 -21.34
CA GLN A 141 -6.49 -3.33 -20.31
C GLN A 141 -5.29 -4.21 -20.65
N THR A 142 -4.42 -4.43 -19.68
CA THR A 142 -3.24 -5.29 -19.80
C THR A 142 -3.26 -6.36 -18.75
N GLY A 143 -3.05 -7.62 -19.17
CA GLY A 143 -2.82 -8.76 -18.27
C GLY A 143 -1.36 -9.16 -18.27
N MET A 144 -0.83 -9.53 -17.10
CA MET A 144 0.51 -10.09 -16.97
C MET A 144 0.58 -11.15 -15.87
N THR A 145 1.44 -12.14 -16.05
CA THR A 145 1.77 -13.10 -15.00
C THR A 145 3.18 -12.80 -14.51
N LYS A 146 3.31 -12.39 -13.26
CA LYS A 146 4.57 -11.98 -12.64
C LYS A 146 4.58 -12.33 -11.16
N ASP A 147 5.76 -12.55 -10.63
CA ASP A 147 5.96 -12.85 -9.23
C ASP A 147 5.70 -11.63 -8.33
N PHE A 148 5.33 -11.87 -7.09
CA PHE A 148 5.30 -10.85 -6.05
C PHE A 148 6.35 -11.19 -4.99
N GLN A 149 7.40 -10.39 -4.90
CA GLN A 149 8.51 -10.57 -3.95
C GLN A 149 8.40 -9.58 -2.80
N CYS A 150 8.28 -10.08 -1.57
CA CYS A 150 8.37 -9.25 -0.38
C CYS A 150 9.81 -9.06 0.07
N VAL A 151 10.12 -7.85 0.56
CA VAL A 151 11.43 -7.53 1.14
C VAL A 151 11.79 -8.37 2.38
N THR A 152 10.82 -9.03 3.01
CA THR A 152 11.02 -9.92 4.16
C THR A 152 11.32 -11.38 3.76
N GLY A 153 11.63 -11.65 2.48
CA GLY A 153 12.13 -12.92 2.00
C GLY A 153 11.08 -13.95 1.55
N TRP A 154 9.79 -13.60 1.52
CA TRP A 154 8.78 -14.49 0.92
C TRP A 154 8.36 -14.00 -0.46
N ARG A 155 7.92 -14.93 -1.29
CA ARG A 155 7.54 -14.70 -2.68
C ARG A 155 6.30 -15.52 -3.02
N VAL A 156 5.50 -14.99 -3.94
CA VAL A 156 4.43 -15.71 -4.62
C VAL A 156 4.74 -15.70 -6.09
N ASP A 157 4.97 -16.88 -6.65
CA ASP A 157 5.33 -17.05 -8.06
C ASP A 157 4.08 -17.00 -8.94
N ASP A 158 4.27 -16.57 -10.19
CA ASP A 158 3.30 -16.67 -11.29
C ASP A 158 1.92 -16.09 -10.95
N VAL A 159 1.87 -14.93 -10.29
CA VAL A 159 0.61 -14.24 -9.98
C VAL A 159 0.05 -13.58 -11.23
N PRO A 160 -1.17 -13.96 -11.69
CA PRO A 160 -1.84 -13.27 -12.79
C PRO A 160 -2.50 -11.98 -12.29
N TRP A 161 -2.04 -10.87 -12.84
CA TRP A 161 -2.53 -9.52 -12.61
C TRP A 161 -3.23 -8.98 -13.85
N SER A 162 -4.26 -8.12 -13.69
CA SER A 162 -4.74 -7.27 -14.77
C SER A 162 -5.17 -5.89 -14.28
N GLY A 163 -5.15 -4.95 -15.22
CA GLY A 163 -5.47 -3.55 -15.00
C GLY A 163 -4.97 -2.71 -16.16
N VAL A 164 -4.66 -1.45 -15.89
CA VAL A 164 -4.16 -0.49 -16.88
C VAL A 164 -2.66 -0.31 -16.68
N LEU A 165 -1.86 -0.29 -17.75
CA LEU A 165 -0.46 0.11 -17.63
C LEU A 165 -0.38 1.52 -17.03
N LEU A 166 0.57 1.73 -16.11
CA LEU A 166 0.78 3.06 -15.54
C LEU A 166 1.09 4.09 -16.64
N SER A 167 1.86 3.71 -17.66
CA SER A 167 2.14 4.54 -18.82
C SER A 167 0.88 4.98 -19.58
N ASP A 168 -0.14 4.12 -19.69
CA ASP A 168 -1.40 4.48 -20.36
C ASP A 168 -2.21 5.47 -19.53
N VAL A 169 -2.22 5.34 -18.21
CA VAL A 169 -2.84 6.32 -17.30
C VAL A 169 -2.14 7.66 -17.41
N LEU A 170 -0.81 7.68 -17.42
CA LEU A 170 -0.01 8.90 -17.58
C LEU A 170 -0.23 9.56 -18.95
N ASN A 171 -0.30 8.77 -20.02
CA ASN A 171 -0.60 9.26 -21.37
C ASN A 171 -2.01 9.88 -21.43
N ALA A 172 -3.02 9.25 -20.82
CA ALA A 172 -4.38 9.79 -20.75
C ALA A 172 -4.46 11.14 -20.03
N ALA A 173 -3.60 11.35 -19.01
CA ALA A 173 -3.46 12.62 -18.31
C ALA A 173 -2.62 13.65 -19.06
N GLY A 174 -1.96 13.26 -20.16
CA GLY A 174 -0.98 14.11 -20.85
C GLY A 174 0.16 14.53 -19.94
N ALA A 175 0.74 13.55 -19.23
CA ALA A 175 1.83 13.77 -18.28
C ALA A 175 3.07 14.30 -18.98
N ASP A 176 3.77 15.24 -18.34
CA ASP A 176 5.09 15.67 -18.76
C ASP A 176 6.09 14.54 -18.51
N LEU A 177 6.47 13.84 -19.56
CA LEU A 177 7.42 12.70 -19.48
C LEU A 177 8.86 13.14 -19.18
N THR A 178 9.14 14.46 -19.16
CA THR A 178 10.44 15.01 -18.73
C THR A 178 10.49 15.27 -17.22
N ALA A 179 9.36 15.13 -16.53
CA ALA A 179 9.30 15.17 -15.08
C ALA A 179 10.14 14.04 -14.46
N GLU A 180 10.72 14.27 -13.30
CA GLU A 180 11.65 13.31 -12.70
C GLU A 180 10.96 12.17 -11.95
N ALA A 181 9.73 12.40 -11.43
CA ALA A 181 9.12 11.49 -10.48
C ALA A 181 7.61 11.36 -10.56
N LEU A 182 7.16 10.24 -10.05
CA LEU A 182 5.75 9.91 -9.79
C LEU A 182 5.60 9.66 -8.29
N ARG A 183 4.63 10.31 -7.66
CA ARG A 183 4.25 10.06 -6.27
C ARG A 183 2.89 9.39 -6.23
N PHE A 184 2.76 8.38 -5.37
CA PHE A 184 1.55 7.60 -5.17
C PHE A 184 1.04 7.77 -3.74
N THR A 185 -0.27 7.81 -3.57
CA THR A 185 -0.92 7.97 -2.27
C THR A 185 -2.07 6.97 -2.14
N SER A 186 -2.16 6.31 -0.98
CA SER A 186 -3.32 5.48 -0.63
C SER A 186 -4.51 6.34 -0.19
N PHE A 187 -5.74 5.86 -0.37
CA PHE A 187 -6.92 6.67 -0.03
C PHE A 187 -7.15 6.85 1.48
N ASP A 188 -6.50 6.03 2.33
CA ASP A 188 -6.45 6.25 3.78
C ASP A 188 -5.39 7.29 4.18
N GLY A 189 -4.57 7.75 3.23
CA GLY A 189 -3.51 8.72 3.46
C GLY A 189 -2.32 8.20 4.28
N ALA A 190 -2.35 6.94 4.72
CA ALA A 190 -1.34 6.38 5.62
C ALA A 190 -0.08 5.91 4.89
N TYR A 191 -0.19 5.61 3.60
CA TYR A 191 0.92 5.09 2.82
C TYR A 191 1.18 5.94 1.58
N THR A 192 2.45 6.27 1.37
CA THR A 192 2.93 6.95 0.16
C THR A 192 4.10 6.18 -0.43
N GLU A 193 4.29 6.35 -1.74
CA GLU A 193 5.37 5.74 -2.49
C GLU A 193 5.80 6.64 -3.64
N SER A 194 7.01 6.46 -4.16
CA SER A 194 7.48 7.16 -5.36
C SER A 194 8.25 6.24 -6.29
N LEU A 195 8.14 6.54 -7.57
CA LEU A 195 8.99 5.97 -8.63
C LEU A 195 9.63 7.13 -9.41
N THR A 196 10.75 6.88 -10.08
CA THR A 196 11.18 7.79 -11.14
C THR A 196 10.21 7.69 -12.33
N MET A 197 10.18 8.70 -13.19
CA MET A 197 9.39 8.63 -14.42
C MET A 197 9.82 7.44 -15.28
N GLU A 198 11.13 7.19 -15.41
CA GLU A 198 11.66 6.04 -16.14
C GLU A 198 11.13 4.70 -15.59
N GLN A 199 11.13 4.54 -14.25
CA GLN A 199 10.57 3.35 -13.60
C GLN A 199 9.08 3.22 -13.89
N GLY A 200 8.30 4.30 -13.79
CA GLY A 200 6.86 4.29 -14.01
C GLY A 200 6.43 4.01 -15.46
N LEU A 201 7.26 4.32 -16.44
CA LEU A 201 7.00 4.06 -17.86
C LEU A 201 7.32 2.63 -18.31
N ARG A 202 7.82 1.79 -17.41
CA ARG A 202 8.11 0.38 -17.73
C ARG A 202 6.83 -0.39 -18.08
N PRO A 203 6.92 -1.39 -18.98
CA PRO A 203 5.77 -2.18 -19.41
C PRO A 203 5.29 -3.21 -18.37
N ASP A 204 5.92 -3.28 -17.22
CA ASP A 204 5.62 -4.21 -16.12
C ASP A 204 5.13 -3.50 -14.85
N ILE A 205 4.60 -2.27 -14.99
CA ILE A 205 3.98 -1.51 -13.91
C ILE A 205 2.50 -1.31 -14.19
N LEU A 206 1.63 -1.78 -13.29
CA LEU A 206 0.17 -1.71 -13.44
C LEU A 206 -0.50 -0.85 -12.37
N VAL A 207 -1.51 -0.14 -12.78
CA VAL A 207 -2.67 0.24 -11.96
C VAL A 207 -3.61 -0.96 -11.99
N ALA A 208 -3.41 -1.89 -11.06
CA ALA A 208 -4.07 -3.19 -11.06
C ALA A 208 -5.45 -3.13 -10.41
N THR A 209 -6.43 -3.76 -11.03
CA THR A 209 -7.81 -3.90 -10.56
C THR A 209 -8.20 -5.34 -10.26
N THR A 210 -7.43 -6.31 -10.81
CA THR A 210 -7.70 -7.73 -10.60
C THR A 210 -6.42 -8.51 -10.28
N MET A 211 -6.60 -9.61 -9.58
CA MET A 211 -5.57 -10.59 -9.26
C MET A 211 -6.21 -11.99 -9.30
N PHE A 212 -5.53 -12.99 -9.89
CA PHE A 212 -6.10 -14.32 -10.13
C PHE A 212 -7.43 -14.33 -10.88
N GLY A 213 -7.63 -13.37 -11.80
CA GLY A 213 -8.86 -13.24 -12.60
C GLY A 213 -10.10 -12.77 -11.80
N GLN A 214 -9.91 -12.30 -10.57
CA GLN A 214 -10.96 -11.76 -9.71
C GLN A 214 -10.67 -10.30 -9.34
N PRO A 215 -11.68 -9.46 -9.07
CA PRO A 215 -11.46 -8.17 -8.47
C PRO A 215 -10.58 -8.27 -7.22
N LEU A 216 -9.76 -7.26 -6.96
CA LEU A 216 -8.91 -7.25 -5.77
C LEU A 216 -9.75 -7.37 -4.50
N ALA A 217 -9.30 -8.22 -3.57
CA ALA A 217 -9.86 -8.25 -2.21
C ALA A 217 -9.31 -7.07 -1.38
N GLU A 218 -9.99 -6.74 -0.28
CA GLU A 218 -9.61 -5.60 0.59
C GLU A 218 -8.17 -5.71 1.08
N GLU A 219 -7.76 -6.89 1.55
CA GLU A 219 -6.41 -7.17 2.02
C GLU A 219 -5.34 -7.02 0.93
N HIS A 220 -5.73 -7.18 -0.33
CA HIS A 220 -4.85 -7.01 -1.49
C HIS A 220 -4.87 -5.59 -2.07
N GLY A 221 -5.68 -4.69 -1.52
CA GLY A 221 -5.70 -3.26 -1.87
C GLY A 221 -6.84 -2.85 -2.79
N ALA A 222 -8.03 -3.51 -2.67
CA ALA A 222 -9.23 -3.10 -3.39
C ALA A 222 -9.57 -1.62 -3.18
N PRO A 223 -10.17 -0.95 -4.17
CA PRO A 223 -10.53 -1.46 -5.49
C PRO A 223 -9.37 -1.44 -6.49
N VAL A 224 -8.31 -0.68 -6.21
CA VAL A 224 -7.19 -0.44 -7.12
C VAL A 224 -5.88 -0.40 -6.32
N ARG A 225 -4.84 -1.00 -6.88
CA ARG A 225 -3.51 -0.91 -6.32
C ARG A 225 -2.47 -0.59 -7.40
N LEU A 226 -1.35 -0.02 -6.99
CA LEU A 226 -0.14 -0.04 -7.80
C LEU A 226 0.50 -1.43 -7.70
N TYR A 227 0.92 -2.00 -8.83
CA TYR A 227 1.74 -3.20 -8.89
C TYR A 227 3.03 -2.92 -9.66
N VAL A 228 4.15 -3.06 -8.97
CA VAL A 228 5.50 -2.79 -9.49
C VAL A 228 6.24 -4.13 -9.56
N ALA A 229 6.09 -4.85 -10.66
CA ALA A 229 6.54 -6.23 -10.79
C ALA A 229 8.04 -6.45 -10.50
N PRO A 230 8.98 -5.60 -10.95
CA PRO A 230 10.41 -5.85 -10.80
C PRO A 230 10.97 -5.43 -9.43
N MET A 231 10.15 -4.88 -8.55
CA MET A 231 10.60 -4.33 -7.27
C MET A 231 9.98 -5.05 -6.07
N TYR A 232 10.63 -4.92 -4.92
CA TYR A 232 10.07 -5.43 -3.67
C TYR A 232 8.67 -4.88 -3.40
N GLY A 233 7.82 -5.71 -2.81
CA GLY A 233 6.39 -5.48 -2.66
C GLY A 233 5.97 -4.20 -1.95
N TYR A 234 6.87 -3.53 -1.21
CA TYR A 234 6.54 -2.25 -0.60
C TYR A 234 6.37 -1.11 -1.63
N LYS A 235 6.99 -1.22 -2.82
CA LYS A 235 6.74 -0.30 -3.94
C LYS A 235 5.34 -0.49 -4.55
N SER A 236 4.71 -1.64 -4.32
CA SER A 236 3.39 -1.98 -4.83
C SER A 236 2.29 -1.51 -3.88
N LEU A 237 2.04 -0.19 -3.86
CA LEU A 237 1.12 0.49 -2.95
C LEU A 237 -0.32 -0.02 -3.11
N LYS A 238 -0.95 -0.43 -1.98
CA LYS A 238 -2.35 -0.83 -1.88
C LYS A 238 -3.28 0.38 -1.71
N TRP A 239 -4.56 0.22 -2.10
CA TRP A 239 -5.59 1.25 -1.92
C TRP A 239 -5.23 2.56 -2.62
N LEU A 240 -4.72 2.46 -3.83
CA LEU A 240 -4.25 3.59 -4.62
C LEU A 240 -5.39 4.58 -4.89
N SER A 241 -5.18 5.87 -4.62
CA SER A 241 -6.13 6.94 -4.91
C SER A 241 -5.51 8.17 -5.57
N GLY A 242 -4.20 8.31 -5.52
CA GLY A 242 -3.52 9.46 -6.10
C GLY A 242 -2.24 9.08 -6.83
N ILE A 243 -2.05 9.70 -7.99
CA ILE A 243 -0.82 9.72 -8.77
C ILE A 243 -0.49 11.18 -9.03
N GLU A 244 0.67 11.63 -8.60
CA GLU A 244 1.15 12.99 -8.82
C GLU A 244 2.44 12.94 -9.64
N VAL A 245 2.45 13.65 -10.77
CA VAL A 245 3.65 13.84 -11.59
C VAL A 245 4.43 15.02 -11.03
N GLY A 246 5.67 14.80 -10.60
CA GLY A 246 6.44 15.76 -9.83
C GLY A 246 7.90 15.93 -10.31
N GLU A 247 8.56 16.95 -9.76
CA GLU A 247 9.92 17.35 -10.14
C GLU A 247 11.02 16.53 -9.47
N LYS A 248 10.70 15.73 -8.44
CA LYS A 248 11.70 14.95 -7.69
C LYS A 248 11.08 13.74 -7.00
N VAL A 249 11.85 12.68 -6.87
CA VAL A 249 11.50 11.53 -6.04
C VAL A 249 11.45 11.94 -4.56
N VAL A 250 10.36 11.61 -3.90
CA VAL A 250 10.18 11.84 -2.45
C VAL A 250 10.13 10.47 -1.79
N PRO A 251 10.99 10.18 -0.79
CA PRO A 251 10.93 8.92 -0.07
C PRO A 251 9.51 8.60 0.41
N GLY A 252 9.07 7.37 0.18
CA GLY A 252 7.79 6.88 0.64
C GLY A 252 7.84 6.37 2.09
N TYR A 253 6.77 5.70 2.52
CA TYR A 253 6.60 5.27 3.91
C TYR A 253 7.77 4.42 4.44
N TRP A 254 8.26 3.45 3.66
CA TRP A 254 9.33 2.55 4.11
C TRP A 254 10.73 3.10 3.85
N GLU A 255 10.92 3.89 2.80
CA GLU A 255 12.20 4.56 2.52
C GLU A 255 12.55 5.58 3.62
N GLU A 256 11.57 6.29 4.17
CA GLU A 256 11.75 7.16 5.35
C GLU A 256 12.20 6.37 6.59
N ARG A 257 12.03 5.04 6.57
CA ARG A 257 12.42 4.11 7.65
C ARG A 257 13.67 3.30 7.32
N GLY A 258 14.40 3.69 6.26
CA GLY A 258 15.71 3.17 5.91
C GLY A 258 15.72 2.10 4.81
N TYR A 259 14.55 1.75 4.22
CA TYR A 259 14.55 0.88 3.04
C TYR A 259 15.03 1.61 1.79
N ALA A 260 15.52 0.87 0.81
CA ALA A 260 16.05 1.42 -0.44
C ALA A 260 14.97 2.12 -1.26
N VAL A 261 15.30 3.27 -1.85
CA VAL A 261 14.44 3.96 -2.83
C VAL A 261 14.36 3.14 -4.12
N ASP A 262 15.50 2.63 -4.59
CA ASP A 262 15.61 1.70 -5.72
C ASP A 262 15.49 0.26 -5.20
N ALA A 263 14.28 -0.23 -5.20
CA ALA A 263 13.88 -1.46 -4.52
C ALA A 263 13.87 -2.67 -5.45
N TRP A 264 14.83 -2.79 -6.35
CA TRP A 264 14.91 -3.89 -7.31
C TRP A 264 15.05 -5.24 -6.61
N VAL A 265 14.26 -6.22 -7.04
CA VAL A 265 14.39 -7.60 -6.53
C VAL A 265 15.77 -8.15 -6.89
N GLY A 266 16.46 -8.70 -5.89
CA GLY A 266 17.81 -9.22 -6.05
C GLY A 266 18.92 -8.20 -5.76
N GLU A 267 18.56 -6.98 -5.41
CA GLU A 267 19.51 -5.95 -4.94
C GLU A 267 19.32 -5.68 -3.44
N SER A 268 20.19 -4.86 -2.86
CA SER A 268 20.12 -4.46 -1.45
C SER A 268 18.76 -3.81 -1.14
N ASN A 269 18.19 -4.17 -0.01
CA ASN A 269 16.93 -3.58 0.48
C ASN A 269 17.15 -2.29 1.30
N GLY A 270 18.39 -1.83 1.44
CA GLY A 270 18.77 -0.67 2.25
C GLY A 270 18.90 -0.94 3.76
N MET A 271 18.33 -2.03 4.27
CA MET A 271 18.39 -2.41 5.70
C MET A 271 19.48 -3.45 5.96
N THR A 272 19.70 -4.33 4.99
CA THR A 272 20.77 -5.32 4.99
C THR A 272 21.45 -5.29 3.63
N ASP A 273 22.77 -5.51 3.58
CA ASP A 273 23.51 -5.52 2.33
C ASP A 273 23.31 -6.81 1.51
N GLU A 274 22.56 -7.76 2.04
CA GLU A 274 22.29 -9.03 1.37
C GLU A 274 21.01 -8.92 0.51
N PRO A 275 21.10 -9.25 -0.79
CA PRO A 275 19.93 -9.33 -1.65
C PRO A 275 18.96 -10.42 -1.17
N ILE A 276 17.67 -10.13 -1.23
CA ILE A 276 16.62 -11.10 -0.96
C ILE A 276 16.11 -11.66 -2.28
N THR A 277 16.34 -12.97 -2.50
CA THR A 277 16.00 -13.70 -3.72
C THR A 277 14.88 -14.70 -3.50
#